data_1795fe3936762e2c8e377eb20fe24415
#
_entry.id   1795fe3936762e2c8e377eb20fe24415
#
_cell.length_a   1.000
_cell.length_b   1.000
_cell.length_c   1.000
_cell.angle_alpha   90.00
_cell.angle_beta   90.00
_cell.angle_gamma   90.00
#
_symmetry.space_group_name_H-M   'P 1'
#
loop_
_entity.id
_entity.type
_entity.pdbx_description
1 polymer ?
#
loop_
_entity_poly.entity_id
_entity_poly.type
_entity_poly.pdbx_seq_one_letter_code
_entity_poly.pdbx_strand_id
1 'polypeptide(L)'
;MIESRSKEEIEEKMSFMDLIKYLVRRRSVKYIDPEIDENLEIRYPVLDFIQSIVGENVEEMLQELSEKNILKKSVISKIVRCPNCKSLKLVSKYVCFRCGSDNIRHVYILTHIPCGFTGSSSDFKNIGRKMICPKCGKELKEGEYAIRGDIFICEECRSTFAQPEVVHMCVKCKKEFTAKDAYYGDLYRYEVVVEELTKYEHIVVKDLIETVLKKHNYSLVGSKIRGLSGIEHEFLAIGIKEGRTVVIDFIREGEDVEMKLITTLGKAVDLPIAVDVLVLVPEQYASEKVRGVATNVKVLKYRHIDEIESIISEYL
;
A
#
# COMPACT_ATOMS: atom_id res chain seq x y z
N MET A 1 6.05 27.25 21.80
CA MET A 1 6.86 26.08 21.35
C MET A 1 6.37 24.73 21.91
N ILE A 2 5.62 24.69 23.00
CA ILE A 2 5.06 23.43 23.59
C ILE A 2 3.71 23.07 22.94
N GLU A 3 2.92 24.08 22.51
CA GLU A 3 1.62 23.84 21.83
C GLU A 3 1.74 23.36 20.36
N SER A 4 2.84 23.66 19.67
CA SER A 4 3.03 23.18 18.28
C SER A 4 3.38 21.69 18.22
N ARG A 5 4.19 21.19 19.17
CA ARG A 5 4.51 19.76 19.25
C ARG A 5 3.28 18.88 19.56
N SER A 6 2.37 19.36 20.36
CA SER A 6 1.17 18.60 20.69
C SER A 6 0.16 18.50 19.53
N LYS A 7 0.13 19.49 18.63
CA LYS A 7 -0.72 19.44 17.41
C LYS A 7 -0.16 18.48 16.36
N GLU A 8 1.16 18.52 16.11
CA GLU A 8 1.81 17.59 15.18
C GLU A 8 1.73 16.13 15.67
N GLU A 9 1.91 15.87 16.99
CA GLU A 9 1.74 14.54 17.57
C GLU A 9 0.26 14.07 17.55
N ILE A 10 -0.71 14.97 17.59
CA ILE A 10 -2.14 14.63 17.49
C ILE A 10 -2.53 14.36 16.03
N GLU A 11 -2.01 15.13 15.08
CA GLU A 11 -2.21 14.90 13.65
C GLU A 11 -1.56 13.60 13.18
N GLU A 12 -0.33 13.28 13.62
CA GLU A 12 0.34 12.00 13.35
C GLU A 12 -0.44 10.80 13.94
N LYS A 13 -0.95 10.91 15.17
CA LYS A 13 -1.77 9.84 15.78
C LYS A 13 -3.11 9.64 15.07
N MET A 14 -3.76 10.70 14.61
CA MET A 14 -4.99 10.56 13.83
C MET A 14 -4.75 9.81 12.52
N SER A 15 -3.70 10.14 11.79
CA SER A 15 -3.39 9.50 10.50
C SER A 15 -3.11 7.99 10.62
N PHE A 16 -2.34 7.57 11.62
CA PHE A 16 -2.06 6.17 11.91
C PHE A 16 -3.33 5.36 12.23
N MET A 17 -4.20 5.91 13.08
CA MET A 17 -5.45 5.25 13.43
C MET A 17 -6.43 5.15 12.24
N ASP A 18 -6.40 6.13 11.33
CA ASP A 18 -7.25 6.08 10.14
C ASP A 18 -6.83 4.97 9.18
N LEU A 19 -5.53 4.72 9.05
CA LEU A 19 -5.05 3.57 8.28
C LEU A 19 -5.43 2.24 8.94
N ILE A 20 -5.32 2.12 10.26
CA ILE A 20 -5.79 0.93 10.98
C ILE A 20 -7.30 0.75 10.77
N LYS A 21 -8.12 1.79 10.92
CA LYS A 21 -9.57 1.74 10.67
C LYS A 21 -9.87 1.26 9.26
N TYR A 22 -9.15 1.76 8.27
CA TYR A 22 -9.29 1.33 6.88
C TYR A 22 -8.98 -0.15 6.69
N LEU A 23 -7.84 -0.62 7.21
CA LEU A 23 -7.44 -2.03 7.09
C LEU A 23 -8.39 -2.97 7.84
N VAL A 24 -8.88 -2.57 9.02
CA VAL A 24 -9.90 -3.33 9.77
C VAL A 24 -11.19 -3.43 8.98
N ARG A 25 -11.65 -2.35 8.35
CA ARG A 25 -12.88 -2.33 7.54
C ARG A 25 -12.73 -3.10 6.23
N ARG A 26 -11.54 -3.08 5.62
CA ARG A 26 -11.23 -3.72 4.33
C ARG A 26 -10.44 -5.01 4.52
N ARG A 27 -10.98 -5.99 5.26
CA ARG A 27 -10.34 -7.30 5.51
C ARG A 27 -9.97 -8.10 4.25
N SER A 28 -10.51 -7.75 3.09
CA SER A 28 -10.13 -8.33 1.81
C SER A 28 -8.74 -7.91 1.32
N VAL A 29 -8.19 -6.82 1.86
CA VAL A 29 -6.85 -6.35 1.54
C VAL A 29 -5.82 -7.23 2.25
N LYS A 30 -5.22 -8.17 1.52
CA LYS A 30 -4.13 -9.02 2.03
C LYS A 30 -2.77 -8.40 1.80
N TYR A 31 -2.60 -7.69 0.69
CA TYR A 31 -1.34 -7.09 0.27
C TYR A 31 -1.53 -5.63 -0.08
N ILE A 32 -0.56 -4.84 0.28
CA ILE A 32 -0.42 -3.45 -0.10
C ILE A 32 0.80 -3.40 -1.01
N ASP A 33 0.53 -3.38 -2.31
CA ASP A 33 1.54 -3.39 -3.35
C ASP A 33 1.92 -1.99 -3.77
N PRO A 34 3.23 -1.72 -3.99
CA PRO A 34 3.68 -0.46 -4.52
C PRO A 34 3.56 -0.45 -6.05
N GLU A 35 3.30 0.73 -6.58
CA GLU A 35 3.42 1.05 -8.01
C GLU A 35 4.31 2.27 -8.19
N ILE A 36 4.99 2.35 -9.33
CA ILE A 36 5.70 3.56 -9.74
C ILE A 36 4.80 4.26 -10.75
N ASP A 37 4.36 5.45 -10.41
CA ASP A 37 3.44 6.22 -11.25
C ASP A 37 4.17 6.89 -12.45
N GLU A 38 3.41 7.57 -13.30
CA GLU A 38 3.93 8.31 -14.46
C GLU A 38 4.89 9.46 -14.09
N ASN A 39 4.82 9.95 -12.86
CA ASN A 39 5.71 10.94 -12.31
C ASN A 39 6.99 10.34 -11.70
N LEU A 40 7.18 9.01 -11.80
CA LEU A 40 8.26 8.27 -11.16
C LEU A 40 8.27 8.46 -9.64
N GLU A 41 7.10 8.38 -9.01
CA GLU A 41 6.90 8.39 -7.57
C GLU A 41 6.29 7.06 -7.12
N ILE A 42 6.69 6.58 -5.93
CA ILE A 42 6.14 5.33 -5.39
C ILE A 42 4.78 5.66 -4.78
N ARG A 43 3.78 4.90 -5.18
CA ARG A 43 2.42 4.96 -4.67
C ARG A 43 1.94 3.59 -4.25
N TYR A 44 0.92 3.58 -3.41
CA TYR A 44 0.23 2.37 -2.97
C TYR A 44 -1.26 2.49 -3.32
N PRO A 45 -1.69 2.08 -4.52
CA PRO A 45 -3.03 2.38 -5.05
C PRO A 45 -4.18 1.95 -4.14
N VAL A 46 -4.01 0.85 -3.43
CA VAL A 46 -5.00 0.37 -2.46
C VAL A 46 -5.25 1.39 -1.33
N LEU A 47 -4.32 2.33 -1.12
CA LEU A 47 -4.37 3.37 -0.09
C LEU A 47 -4.67 4.77 -0.66
N ASP A 48 -4.92 4.92 -1.97
CA ASP A 48 -5.12 6.24 -2.60
C ASP A 48 -6.25 7.04 -1.92
N PHE A 49 -7.30 6.37 -1.49
CA PHE A 49 -8.39 7.01 -0.75
C PHE A 49 -7.90 7.61 0.58
N ILE A 50 -7.03 6.89 1.30
CA ILE A 50 -6.46 7.35 2.57
C ILE A 50 -5.41 8.43 2.33
N GLN A 51 -4.60 8.30 1.29
CA GLN A 51 -3.56 9.26 0.94
C GLN A 51 -4.16 10.66 0.70
N SER A 52 -5.36 10.75 0.15
CA SER A 52 -6.09 12.01 -0.02
C SER A 52 -6.53 12.65 1.31
N ILE A 53 -6.68 11.86 2.37
CA ILE A 53 -7.10 12.30 3.71
C ILE A 53 -5.88 12.60 4.61
N VAL A 54 -4.83 11.78 4.50
CA VAL A 54 -3.68 11.75 5.41
C VAL A 54 -2.49 12.57 4.91
N GLY A 55 -2.43 12.90 3.59
CA GLY A 55 -1.31 13.64 3.00
C GLY A 55 -0.12 12.77 2.58
N GLU A 56 1.07 13.36 2.51
CA GLU A 56 2.23 12.78 1.79
C GLU A 56 2.98 11.64 2.50
N ASN A 57 2.62 11.23 3.73
CA ASN A 57 3.48 10.39 4.58
C ASN A 57 3.10 8.91 4.69
N VAL A 58 2.51 8.33 3.62
CA VAL A 58 2.05 6.93 3.61
C VAL A 58 3.20 5.93 3.82
N GLU A 59 4.39 6.17 3.27
CA GLU A 59 5.53 5.26 3.44
C GLU A 59 5.98 5.15 4.90
N GLU A 60 6.01 6.26 5.63
CA GLU A 60 6.38 6.28 7.05
C GLU A 60 5.33 5.55 7.89
N MET A 61 4.05 5.74 7.59
CA MET A 61 2.96 5.03 8.26
C MET A 61 3.01 3.51 8.03
N LEU A 62 3.28 3.08 6.79
CA LEU A 62 3.46 1.65 6.48
C LEU A 62 4.67 1.07 7.21
N GLN A 63 5.73 1.84 7.35
CA GLN A 63 6.89 1.43 8.12
C GLN A 63 6.57 1.30 9.61
N GLU A 64 5.88 2.27 10.20
CA GLU A 64 5.44 2.21 11.61
C GLU A 64 4.55 0.99 11.88
N LEU A 65 3.58 0.70 10.99
CA LEU A 65 2.74 -0.50 11.08
C LEU A 65 3.56 -1.78 10.98
N SER A 66 4.64 -1.76 10.18
CA SER A 66 5.56 -2.90 10.07
C SER A 66 6.38 -3.09 11.36
N GLU A 67 6.84 -2.02 11.99
CA GLU A 67 7.55 -2.08 13.27
C GLU A 67 6.66 -2.60 14.41
N LYS A 68 5.35 -2.35 14.33
CA LYS A 68 4.33 -2.90 15.24
C LYS A 68 3.84 -4.30 14.86
N ASN A 69 4.44 -4.93 13.85
CA ASN A 69 4.08 -6.24 13.33
C ASN A 69 2.63 -6.35 12.77
N ILE A 70 1.93 -5.25 12.57
CA ILE A 70 0.60 -5.21 11.93
C ILE A 70 0.74 -5.48 10.43
N LEU A 71 1.84 -5.04 9.84
CA LEU A 71 2.24 -5.34 8.47
C LEU A 71 3.57 -6.08 8.46
N LYS A 72 3.70 -7.03 7.54
CA LYS A 72 4.96 -7.71 7.25
C LYS A 72 5.50 -7.21 5.93
N LYS A 73 6.62 -6.47 5.98
CA LYS A 73 7.27 -5.97 4.77
C LYS A 73 8.14 -7.01 4.09
N SER A 74 8.12 -7.05 2.78
CA SER A 74 9.01 -7.86 1.94
C SER A 74 9.52 -7.04 0.76
N VAL A 75 10.79 -7.24 0.41
CA VAL A 75 11.40 -6.59 -0.76
C VAL A 75 10.93 -7.32 -2.01
N ILE A 76 10.27 -6.61 -2.93
CA ILE A 76 9.85 -7.17 -4.23
C ILE A 76 10.79 -6.79 -5.36
N SER A 77 11.50 -5.67 -5.24
CA SER A 77 12.48 -5.20 -6.21
C SER A 77 13.47 -4.25 -5.59
N LYS A 78 14.62 -4.07 -6.28
CA LYS A 78 15.55 -3.00 -5.99
C LYS A 78 15.54 -2.02 -7.16
N ILE A 79 15.46 -0.75 -6.86
CA ILE A 79 15.37 0.33 -7.83
C ILE A 79 16.52 1.30 -7.68
N VAL A 80 17.01 1.78 -8.82
CA VAL A 80 18.08 2.78 -8.88
C VAL A 80 17.51 4.15 -8.50
N ARG A 81 18.14 4.80 -7.53
CA ARG A 81 17.80 6.17 -7.11
C ARG A 81 19.03 7.07 -7.14
N CYS A 82 18.80 8.35 -7.24
CA CYS A 82 19.87 9.34 -7.13
C CYS A 82 20.59 9.21 -5.78
N PRO A 83 21.94 9.09 -5.75
CA PRO A 83 22.68 8.98 -4.49
C PRO A 83 22.56 10.23 -3.61
N ASN A 84 22.31 11.39 -4.21
CA ASN A 84 22.20 12.66 -3.49
C ASN A 84 20.80 12.92 -2.92
N CYS A 85 19.75 12.89 -3.75
CA CYS A 85 18.40 13.27 -3.32
C CYS A 85 17.37 12.13 -3.34
N LYS A 86 17.81 10.89 -3.56
CA LYS A 86 17.01 9.65 -3.58
C LYS A 86 15.87 9.63 -4.59
N SER A 87 15.78 10.61 -5.48
CA SER A 87 14.77 10.69 -6.53
C SER A 87 14.89 9.54 -7.53
N LEU A 88 13.75 9.05 -8.02
CA LEU A 88 13.64 8.09 -9.12
C LEU A 88 13.70 8.78 -10.50
N LYS A 89 13.55 10.11 -10.56
CA LYS A 89 13.50 10.88 -11.81
C LYS A 89 14.90 10.96 -12.42
N LEU A 90 15.25 9.92 -13.16
CA LEU A 90 16.55 9.73 -13.77
C LEU A 90 16.44 9.71 -15.30
N VAL A 91 17.40 10.30 -15.97
CA VAL A 91 17.65 10.11 -17.40
C VAL A 91 18.98 9.35 -17.54
N SER A 92 18.98 8.29 -18.34
CA SER A 92 20.18 7.48 -18.58
C SER A 92 20.70 7.74 -19.98
N LYS A 93 22.03 7.88 -20.11
CA LYS A 93 22.71 8.01 -21.39
C LYS A 93 23.89 7.04 -21.46
N TYR A 94 24.20 6.63 -22.67
CA TYR A 94 25.43 5.89 -22.95
C TYR A 94 26.56 6.88 -23.20
N VAL A 95 27.73 6.60 -22.66
CA VAL A 95 28.91 7.42 -22.87
C VAL A 95 30.13 6.58 -23.22
N CYS A 96 31.06 7.20 -23.91
CA CYS A 96 32.36 6.61 -24.20
C CYS A 96 33.18 6.51 -22.90
N PHE A 97 33.61 5.31 -22.55
CA PHE A 97 34.42 5.07 -21.35
C PHE A 97 35.79 5.78 -21.37
N ARG A 98 36.27 6.19 -22.57
CA ARG A 98 37.59 6.83 -22.73
C ARG A 98 37.53 8.34 -22.59
N CYS A 99 36.53 9.02 -23.18
CA CYS A 99 36.46 10.49 -23.20
C CYS A 99 35.18 11.08 -22.59
N GLY A 100 34.22 10.22 -22.14
CA GLY A 100 32.97 10.62 -21.51
C GLY A 100 31.94 11.20 -22.48
N SER A 101 32.23 11.28 -23.79
CA SER A 101 31.27 11.80 -24.78
C SER A 101 30.09 10.86 -24.96
N ASP A 102 28.89 11.41 -25.05
CA ASP A 102 27.66 10.70 -25.41
C ASP A 102 27.40 10.66 -26.91
N ASN A 103 28.28 11.31 -27.72
CA ASN A 103 28.24 11.21 -29.16
C ASN A 103 28.85 9.89 -29.64
N ILE A 104 28.10 8.81 -29.39
CA ILE A 104 28.50 7.45 -29.75
C ILE A 104 27.50 6.84 -30.73
N ARG A 105 28.00 6.03 -31.64
CA ARG A 105 27.22 5.35 -32.66
C ARG A 105 27.29 3.85 -32.47
N HIS A 106 26.14 3.19 -32.45
CA HIS A 106 26.00 1.73 -32.45
C HIS A 106 26.08 1.21 -33.88
N VAL A 107 26.95 0.26 -34.15
CA VAL A 107 27.15 -0.34 -35.49
C VAL A 107 27.28 -1.85 -35.39
N TYR A 108 26.79 -2.56 -36.42
CA TYR A 108 26.94 -4.00 -36.53
C TYR A 108 28.24 -4.34 -37.29
N ILE A 109 28.88 -5.44 -36.89
CA ILE A 109 29.97 -6.06 -37.63
C ILE A 109 29.39 -7.05 -38.62
N LEU A 110 29.60 -6.82 -39.90
CA LEU A 110 29.08 -7.63 -40.97
C LEU A 110 30.21 -8.38 -41.66
N THR A 111 29.96 -9.64 -42.02
CA THR A 111 30.83 -10.40 -42.92
C THR A 111 30.08 -10.66 -44.21
N HIS A 112 30.63 -10.19 -45.33
CA HIS A 112 30.12 -10.57 -46.65
C HIS A 112 30.69 -11.94 -47.02
N ILE A 113 29.85 -12.97 -46.98
CA ILE A 113 30.23 -14.39 -47.09
C ILE A 113 30.96 -14.68 -48.41
N PRO A 114 30.50 -14.22 -49.61
CA PRO A 114 31.12 -14.56 -50.88
C PRO A 114 32.57 -14.11 -51.03
N CYS A 115 32.99 -13.02 -50.35
CA CYS A 115 34.35 -12.51 -50.47
C CYS A 115 35.13 -12.47 -49.16
N GLY A 116 34.50 -12.88 -48.04
CA GLY A 116 35.11 -12.93 -46.71
C GLY A 116 35.42 -11.57 -46.09
N PHE A 117 34.93 -10.44 -46.65
CA PHE A 117 35.16 -9.13 -46.09
C PHE A 117 34.35 -8.99 -44.78
N THR A 118 35.03 -8.58 -43.71
CA THR A 118 34.41 -8.27 -42.42
C THR A 118 34.72 -6.82 -42.06
N GLY A 119 33.68 -6.06 -41.73
CA GLY A 119 33.79 -4.66 -41.33
C GLY A 119 32.55 -4.17 -40.59
N SER A 120 32.58 -2.94 -40.11
CA SER A 120 31.40 -2.31 -39.50
C SER A 120 30.35 -2.03 -40.60
N SER A 121 29.08 -2.00 -40.19
CA SER A 121 27.98 -1.68 -41.14
C SER A 121 28.17 -0.31 -41.81
N SER A 122 28.93 0.58 -41.23
CA SER A 122 29.29 1.89 -41.81
C SER A 122 30.39 1.82 -42.86
N ASP A 123 31.15 0.74 -42.94
CA ASP A 123 32.18 0.56 -43.98
C ASP A 123 31.55 0.16 -45.33
N PHE A 124 30.34 -0.39 -45.29
CA PHE A 124 29.59 -0.75 -46.49
C PHE A 124 28.89 0.50 -47.06
N LYS A 125 28.97 0.65 -48.39
CA LYS A 125 28.36 1.80 -49.06
C LYS A 125 26.87 1.60 -49.26
N ASN A 126 26.07 2.54 -48.78
CA ASN A 126 24.63 2.54 -49.00
C ASN A 126 24.31 3.31 -50.29
N ILE A 127 23.73 2.63 -51.28
CA ILE A 127 23.25 3.21 -52.54
C ILE A 127 21.75 2.96 -52.62
N GLY A 128 20.96 3.96 -52.30
CA GLY A 128 19.52 3.80 -52.13
C GLY A 128 19.19 2.81 -51.00
N ARG A 129 18.48 1.74 -51.32
CA ARG A 129 18.15 0.66 -50.39
C ARG A 129 19.15 -0.51 -50.40
N LYS A 130 20.26 -0.38 -51.14
CA LYS A 130 21.24 -1.45 -51.35
C LYS A 130 22.50 -1.16 -50.57
N MET A 131 23.02 -2.18 -49.90
CA MET A 131 24.30 -2.15 -49.21
C MET A 131 25.36 -2.83 -50.06
N ILE A 132 26.45 -2.15 -50.37
CA ILE A 132 27.50 -2.61 -51.30
C ILE A 132 28.77 -2.93 -50.52
N CYS A 133 29.31 -4.12 -50.75
CA CYS A 133 30.57 -4.53 -50.14
C CYS A 133 31.75 -3.70 -50.70
N PRO A 134 32.56 -3.04 -49.83
CA PRO A 134 33.68 -2.20 -50.29
C PRO A 134 34.80 -3.00 -50.93
N LYS A 135 34.93 -4.30 -50.60
CA LYS A 135 35.99 -5.17 -51.15
C LYS A 135 35.69 -5.68 -52.55
N CYS A 136 34.47 -6.15 -52.80
CA CYS A 136 34.13 -6.81 -54.05
C CYS A 136 33.13 -6.04 -54.90
N GLY A 137 32.59 -4.92 -54.44
CA GLY A 137 31.62 -4.09 -55.15
C GLY A 137 30.23 -4.69 -55.33
N LYS A 138 29.96 -5.87 -54.79
CA LYS A 138 28.66 -6.55 -54.92
C LYS A 138 27.69 -6.10 -53.82
N GLU A 139 26.40 -6.15 -54.15
CA GLU A 139 25.32 -5.93 -53.22
C GLU A 139 25.27 -7.06 -52.19
N LEU A 140 25.02 -6.74 -50.92
CA LEU A 140 24.74 -7.71 -49.86
C LEU A 140 23.29 -8.15 -49.99
N LYS A 141 23.10 -9.35 -50.50
CA LYS A 141 21.77 -9.99 -50.54
C LYS A 141 21.50 -10.79 -49.30
N GLU A 142 20.25 -11.02 -49.01
CA GLU A 142 19.82 -11.89 -47.92
C GLU A 142 20.46 -13.29 -48.08
N GLY A 143 21.06 -13.81 -47.00
CA GLY A 143 21.82 -15.07 -47.02
C GLY A 143 23.29 -14.94 -47.48
N GLU A 144 23.72 -13.82 -48.07
CA GLU A 144 25.11 -13.58 -48.49
C GLU A 144 25.94 -12.78 -47.47
N TYR A 145 25.36 -12.41 -46.33
CA TYR A 145 26.09 -11.77 -45.22
C TYR A 145 25.71 -12.36 -43.89
N ALA A 146 26.58 -12.23 -42.91
CA ALA A 146 26.35 -12.64 -41.53
C ALA A 146 26.67 -11.47 -40.59
N ILE A 147 25.80 -11.24 -39.61
CA ILE A 147 26.05 -10.34 -38.49
C ILE A 147 26.93 -11.12 -37.50
N ARG A 148 28.11 -10.60 -37.17
CA ARG A 148 29.09 -11.22 -36.26
C ARG A 148 29.02 -10.69 -34.86
N GLY A 149 28.37 -9.57 -34.66
CA GLY A 149 28.20 -8.85 -33.39
C GLY A 149 27.93 -7.40 -33.65
N ASP A 150 28.02 -6.61 -32.62
CA ASP A 150 27.85 -5.17 -32.65
C ASP A 150 28.89 -4.47 -31.74
N ILE A 151 29.20 -3.23 -32.11
CA ILE A 151 30.15 -2.38 -31.37
C ILE A 151 29.64 -0.94 -31.34
N PHE A 152 30.19 -0.17 -30.41
CA PHE A 152 30.00 1.27 -30.34
C PHE A 152 31.26 1.99 -30.84
N ILE A 153 31.08 3.08 -31.56
CA ILE A 153 32.12 3.96 -32.05
C ILE A 153 31.88 5.35 -31.46
N CYS A 154 32.86 5.87 -30.78
CA CYS A 154 32.84 7.29 -30.32
C CYS A 154 33.19 8.19 -31.50
N GLU A 155 32.31 9.13 -31.82
CA GLU A 155 32.58 10.09 -32.92
C GLU A 155 33.62 11.12 -32.54
N GLU A 156 33.85 11.40 -31.25
CA GLU A 156 34.84 12.37 -30.79
C GLU A 156 36.27 11.80 -30.75
N CYS A 157 36.49 10.72 -30.01
CA CYS A 157 37.82 10.14 -29.84
C CYS A 157 38.12 8.95 -30.73
N ARG A 158 37.16 8.54 -31.59
CA ARG A 158 37.24 7.40 -32.51
C ARG A 158 37.51 6.03 -31.87
N SER A 159 37.38 5.94 -30.55
CA SER A 159 37.50 4.66 -29.86
C SER A 159 36.34 3.74 -30.22
N THR A 160 36.64 2.44 -30.34
CA THR A 160 35.66 1.36 -30.53
C THR A 160 35.58 0.50 -29.27
N PHE A 161 34.39 0.08 -28.91
CA PHE A 161 34.16 -0.72 -27.72
C PHE A 161 32.87 -1.53 -27.83
N ALA A 162 32.85 -2.69 -27.13
CA ALA A 162 31.69 -3.58 -27.15
C ALA A 162 30.54 -3.08 -26.24
N GLN A 163 30.86 -2.39 -25.14
CA GLN A 163 29.88 -1.91 -24.19
C GLN A 163 30.18 -0.45 -23.82
N PRO A 164 29.19 0.46 -23.93
CA PRO A 164 29.30 1.82 -23.43
C PRO A 164 29.14 1.83 -21.92
N GLU A 165 29.63 2.88 -21.28
CA GLU A 165 29.32 3.15 -19.90
C GLU A 165 27.92 3.80 -19.80
N VAL A 166 27.13 3.41 -18.78
CA VAL A 166 25.83 4.00 -18.48
C VAL A 166 26.00 5.07 -17.42
N VAL A 167 25.66 6.31 -17.76
CA VAL A 167 25.62 7.44 -16.82
C VAL A 167 24.19 7.85 -16.61
N HIS A 168 23.79 7.95 -15.35
CA HIS A 168 22.49 8.47 -14.92
C HIS A 168 22.62 9.95 -14.55
N MET A 169 21.65 10.75 -14.95
CA MET A 169 21.50 12.14 -14.53
C MET A 169 20.18 12.29 -13.78
N CYS A 170 20.24 12.79 -12.56
CA CYS A 170 19.05 13.11 -11.79
C CYS A 170 18.38 14.38 -12.34
N VAL A 171 17.09 14.27 -12.73
CA VAL A 171 16.33 15.41 -13.24
C VAL A 171 16.14 16.48 -12.15
N LYS A 172 15.99 16.06 -10.87
CA LYS A 172 15.72 16.96 -9.75
C LYS A 172 16.96 17.77 -9.31
N CYS A 173 18.08 17.10 -9.06
CA CYS A 173 19.27 17.77 -8.51
C CYS A 173 20.46 17.87 -9.48
N LYS A 174 20.30 17.42 -10.73
CA LYS A 174 21.29 17.44 -11.82
C LYS A 174 22.58 16.66 -11.54
N LYS A 175 22.62 15.86 -10.47
CA LYS A 175 23.77 14.99 -10.17
C LYS A 175 23.88 13.91 -11.24
N GLU A 176 25.05 13.82 -11.86
CA GLU A 176 25.46 12.69 -12.71
C GLU A 176 26.17 11.63 -11.85
N PHE A 177 25.95 10.36 -12.16
CA PHE A 177 26.52 9.21 -11.45
C PHE A 177 26.43 7.95 -12.29
N THR A 178 27.29 6.98 -11.99
CA THR A 178 27.28 5.65 -12.60
C THR A 178 26.53 4.64 -11.71
N ALA A 179 26.34 3.43 -12.21
CA ALA A 179 25.76 2.35 -11.42
C ALA A 179 26.52 2.06 -10.12
N LYS A 180 27.85 2.32 -10.08
CA LYS A 180 28.68 2.10 -8.89
C LYS A 180 28.37 3.09 -7.77
N ASP A 181 27.96 4.31 -8.12
CA ASP A 181 27.67 5.39 -7.17
C ASP A 181 26.17 5.48 -6.87
N ALA A 182 25.34 4.70 -7.56
CA ALA A 182 23.90 4.70 -7.41
C ALA A 182 23.47 4.29 -6.00
N TYR A 183 22.35 4.86 -5.54
CA TYR A 183 21.65 4.34 -4.38
C TYR A 183 20.63 3.30 -4.83
N TYR A 184 20.77 2.07 -4.34
CA TYR A 184 19.83 0.98 -4.59
C TYR A 184 18.79 0.95 -3.48
N GLY A 185 17.63 1.55 -3.75
CA GLY A 185 16.50 1.54 -2.82
C GLY A 185 15.68 0.27 -2.94
N ASP A 186 15.20 -0.23 -1.82
CA ASP A 186 14.25 -1.34 -1.80
C ASP A 186 12.85 -0.84 -2.13
N LEU A 187 12.11 -1.62 -2.91
CA LEU A 187 10.68 -1.45 -3.15
C LEU A 187 9.94 -2.52 -2.35
N TYR A 188 9.08 -2.08 -1.43
CA TYR A 188 8.44 -2.97 -0.48
C TYR A 188 6.98 -3.25 -0.84
N ARG A 189 6.60 -4.52 -0.72
CA ARG A 189 5.22 -4.98 -0.53
C ARG A 189 4.98 -5.14 0.97
N TYR A 190 3.78 -4.85 1.41
CA TYR A 190 3.34 -5.11 2.78
C TYR A 190 2.21 -6.12 2.78
N GLU A 191 2.33 -7.14 3.63
CA GLU A 191 1.30 -8.15 3.89
C GLU A 191 0.61 -7.81 5.22
N VAL A 192 -0.72 -7.80 5.22
CA VAL A 192 -1.51 -7.52 6.41
C VAL A 192 -1.52 -8.75 7.32
N VAL A 193 -1.05 -8.58 8.58
CA VAL A 193 -1.07 -9.63 9.61
C VAL A 193 -2.43 -9.56 10.32
N VAL A 194 -3.36 -10.38 9.87
CA VAL A 194 -4.76 -10.34 10.32
C VAL A 194 -4.88 -10.51 11.84
N GLU A 195 -4.10 -11.43 12.44
CA GLU A 195 -4.10 -11.69 13.88
C GLU A 195 -3.72 -10.46 14.71
N GLU A 196 -2.76 -9.68 14.23
CA GLU A 196 -2.36 -8.45 14.91
C GLU A 196 -3.41 -7.34 14.70
N LEU A 197 -3.97 -7.26 13.50
CA LEU A 197 -5.01 -6.27 13.16
C LEU A 197 -6.28 -6.47 14.02
N THR A 198 -6.66 -7.72 14.32
CA THR A 198 -7.84 -8.02 15.15
C THR A 198 -7.76 -7.44 16.56
N LYS A 199 -6.56 -7.20 17.09
CA LYS A 199 -6.39 -6.54 18.39
C LYS A 199 -6.93 -5.11 18.42
N TYR A 200 -6.96 -4.45 17.27
CA TYR A 200 -7.47 -3.08 17.13
C TYR A 200 -8.95 -3.01 16.80
N GLU A 201 -9.57 -4.14 16.47
CA GLU A 201 -10.97 -4.20 16.02
C GLU A 201 -11.93 -3.61 17.06
N HIS A 202 -11.77 -3.98 18.33
CA HIS A 202 -12.59 -3.43 19.41
C HIS A 202 -12.50 -1.91 19.53
N ILE A 203 -11.30 -1.36 19.34
CA ILE A 203 -11.08 0.09 19.40
C ILE A 203 -11.80 0.77 18.23
N VAL A 204 -11.66 0.20 17.03
CA VAL A 204 -12.29 0.74 15.81
C VAL A 204 -13.81 0.67 15.90
N VAL A 205 -14.35 -0.46 16.31
CA VAL A 205 -15.81 -0.65 16.45
C VAL A 205 -16.38 0.23 17.55
N LYS A 206 -15.68 0.38 18.69
CA LYS A 206 -16.08 1.30 19.75
C LYS A 206 -16.20 2.74 19.25
N ASP A 207 -15.17 3.25 18.56
CA ASP A 207 -15.16 4.60 18.00
C ASP A 207 -16.31 4.80 16.98
N LEU A 208 -16.57 3.79 16.16
CA LEU A 208 -17.68 3.80 15.21
C LEU A 208 -19.04 3.90 15.93
N ILE A 209 -19.27 3.04 16.93
CA ILE A 209 -20.51 3.03 17.73
C ILE A 209 -20.70 4.36 18.46
N GLU A 210 -19.67 4.89 19.10
CA GLU A 210 -19.73 6.17 19.78
C GLU A 210 -20.07 7.33 18.82
N THR A 211 -19.53 7.26 17.60
CA THR A 211 -19.83 8.25 16.56
C THR A 211 -21.31 8.17 16.12
N VAL A 212 -21.84 6.96 15.94
CA VAL A 212 -23.26 6.76 15.60
C VAL A 212 -24.17 7.24 16.72
N LEU A 213 -23.89 6.89 17.97
CA LEU A 213 -24.66 7.35 19.12
C LEU A 213 -24.70 8.89 19.19
N LYS A 214 -23.57 9.58 18.97
CA LYS A 214 -23.51 11.05 18.91
C LYS A 214 -24.33 11.62 17.78
N LYS A 215 -24.28 11.04 16.57
CA LYS A 215 -25.10 11.46 15.40
C LYS A 215 -26.59 11.38 15.72
N HIS A 216 -27.01 10.39 16.53
CA HIS A 216 -28.40 10.22 16.96
C HIS A 216 -28.75 10.97 18.25
N ASN A 217 -27.91 11.92 18.70
CA ASN A 217 -28.08 12.76 19.88
C ASN A 217 -28.10 11.98 21.20
N TYR A 218 -27.40 10.83 21.28
CA TYR A 218 -27.15 10.16 22.55
C TYR A 218 -25.92 10.77 23.24
N SER A 219 -26.04 11.02 24.52
CA SER A 219 -24.91 11.37 25.39
C SER A 219 -24.18 10.12 25.83
N LEU A 220 -22.87 10.06 25.59
CA LEU A 220 -22.05 8.92 26.03
C LEU A 220 -21.75 9.02 27.54
N VAL A 221 -21.95 7.92 28.27
CA VAL A 221 -21.77 7.88 29.73
C VAL A 221 -20.68 6.88 30.16
N GLY A 222 -19.82 6.46 29.23
CA GLY A 222 -18.74 5.51 29.49
C GLY A 222 -19.06 4.09 29.04
N SER A 223 -18.47 3.10 29.71
CA SER A 223 -18.62 1.67 29.37
C SER A 223 -19.20 0.83 30.52
N LYS A 224 -19.47 1.42 31.67
CA LYS A 224 -19.91 0.68 32.89
C LYS A 224 -21.28 1.14 33.33
N ILE A 225 -22.13 0.20 33.72
CA ILE A 225 -23.46 0.41 34.24
C ILE A 225 -23.71 -0.54 35.41
N ARG A 226 -24.35 -0.03 36.46
CA ARG A 226 -24.67 -0.82 37.67
C ARG A 226 -25.98 -1.59 37.44
N GLY A 227 -25.94 -2.91 37.64
CA GLY A 227 -27.09 -3.77 37.58
C GLY A 227 -28.01 -3.69 38.81
N LEU A 228 -29.17 -4.34 38.74
CA LEU A 228 -30.14 -4.45 39.87
C LEU A 228 -29.56 -5.21 41.06
N SER A 229 -28.67 -6.18 40.80
CA SER A 229 -27.92 -6.91 41.83
C SER A 229 -26.90 -6.05 42.56
N GLY A 230 -26.61 -4.85 42.05
CA GLY A 230 -25.56 -3.98 42.54
C GLY A 230 -24.18 -4.26 41.90
N ILE A 231 -24.08 -5.27 41.04
CA ILE A 231 -22.87 -5.59 40.24
C ILE A 231 -22.71 -4.56 39.13
N GLU A 232 -21.47 -4.17 38.88
CA GLU A 232 -21.13 -3.30 37.78
C GLU A 232 -20.83 -4.13 36.52
N HIS A 233 -21.56 -3.88 35.45
CA HIS A 233 -21.38 -4.54 34.12
C HIS A 233 -20.68 -3.62 33.14
N GLU A 234 -19.75 -4.18 32.37
CA GLU A 234 -19.04 -3.46 31.33
C GLU A 234 -19.58 -3.86 29.95
N PHE A 235 -19.84 -2.84 29.11
CA PHE A 235 -20.26 -2.94 27.72
C PHE A 235 -19.32 -2.14 26.82
N LEU A 236 -19.38 -2.32 25.52
CA LEU A 236 -18.53 -1.60 24.59
C LEU A 236 -18.83 -0.09 24.57
N ALA A 237 -20.11 0.28 24.58
CA ALA A 237 -20.57 1.67 24.65
C ALA A 237 -21.93 1.77 25.36
N ILE A 238 -22.17 2.92 26.01
CA ILE A 238 -23.43 3.26 26.67
C ILE A 238 -23.83 4.66 26.25
N GLY A 239 -25.06 4.80 25.75
CA GLY A 239 -25.65 6.08 25.36
C GLY A 239 -26.96 6.36 26.09
N ILE A 240 -27.22 7.62 26.45
CA ILE A 240 -28.46 8.08 27.07
C ILE A 240 -29.05 9.21 26.24
N LYS A 241 -30.36 9.10 25.95
CA LYS A 241 -31.14 10.14 25.28
C LYS A 241 -32.55 10.18 25.85
N GLU A 242 -32.98 11.34 26.35
CA GLU A 242 -34.35 11.59 26.84
C GLU A 242 -34.85 10.53 27.84
N GLY A 243 -33.97 10.04 28.71
CA GLY A 243 -34.29 9.02 29.70
C GLY A 243 -34.22 7.57 29.20
N ARG A 244 -34.02 7.35 27.90
CA ARG A 244 -33.75 6.04 27.30
C ARG A 244 -32.27 5.75 27.37
N THR A 245 -31.92 4.57 27.89
CA THR A 245 -30.55 4.10 27.95
C THR A 245 -30.36 2.95 26.98
N VAL A 246 -29.32 3.05 26.15
CA VAL A 246 -28.90 2.00 25.21
C VAL A 246 -27.50 1.55 25.60
N VAL A 247 -27.32 0.26 25.78
CA VAL A 247 -26.01 -0.38 25.93
C VAL A 247 -25.70 -1.23 24.70
N ILE A 248 -24.47 -1.16 24.22
CA ILE A 248 -24.06 -1.86 23.02
C ILE A 248 -22.84 -2.73 23.32
N ASP A 249 -22.94 -4.02 22.97
CA ASP A 249 -21.83 -4.95 23.05
C ASP A 249 -21.52 -5.50 21.64
N PHE A 250 -20.28 -5.94 21.44
CA PHE A 250 -19.78 -6.40 20.15
C PHE A 250 -19.01 -7.71 20.32
N ILE A 251 -19.40 -8.70 19.55
CA ILE A 251 -18.77 -10.02 19.50
C ILE A 251 -18.01 -10.13 18.17
N ARG A 252 -16.72 -10.39 18.26
CA ARG A 252 -15.84 -10.51 17.09
C ARG A 252 -15.99 -11.86 16.40
N GLU A 253 -15.65 -11.87 15.13
CA GLU A 253 -15.39 -13.11 14.43
C GLU A 253 -14.19 -13.85 15.06
N GLY A 254 -14.33 -15.17 15.26
CA GLY A 254 -13.28 -16.00 15.88
C GLY A 254 -13.29 -16.04 17.41
N GLU A 255 -14.12 -15.25 18.11
CA GLU A 255 -14.39 -15.43 19.53
C GLU A 255 -15.34 -16.61 19.74
N ASP A 256 -15.41 -17.14 20.98
CA ASP A 256 -16.48 -18.04 21.37
C ASP A 256 -17.80 -17.26 21.47
N VAL A 257 -18.49 -17.19 20.32
CA VAL A 257 -19.70 -16.39 20.15
C VAL A 257 -20.81 -16.84 21.11
N GLU A 258 -20.97 -18.16 21.33
CA GLU A 258 -22.01 -18.69 22.22
C GLU A 258 -21.74 -18.25 23.68
N MET A 259 -20.53 -18.44 24.17
CA MET A 259 -20.17 -18.07 25.53
C MET A 259 -20.26 -16.53 25.75
N LYS A 260 -19.77 -15.74 24.79
CA LYS A 260 -19.88 -14.28 24.86
C LYS A 260 -21.32 -13.81 24.86
N LEU A 261 -22.16 -14.40 24.02
CA LEU A 261 -23.58 -14.07 23.94
C LEU A 261 -24.29 -14.42 25.25
N ILE A 262 -24.05 -15.62 25.81
CA ILE A 262 -24.60 -16.03 27.12
C ILE A 262 -24.15 -15.05 28.20
N THR A 263 -22.89 -14.63 28.20
CA THR A 263 -22.37 -13.67 29.16
C THR A 263 -23.05 -12.31 29.03
N THR A 264 -23.21 -11.80 27.81
CA THR A 264 -23.89 -10.51 27.55
C THR A 264 -25.38 -10.60 27.91
N LEU A 265 -26.05 -11.71 27.63
CA LEU A 265 -27.42 -11.96 28.06
C LEU A 265 -27.54 -12.00 29.59
N GLY A 266 -26.59 -12.63 30.28
CA GLY A 266 -26.52 -12.63 31.75
C GLY A 266 -26.40 -11.22 32.34
N LYS A 267 -25.57 -10.37 31.77
CA LYS A 267 -25.48 -8.95 32.13
C LYS A 267 -26.82 -8.22 31.88
N ALA A 268 -27.44 -8.47 30.72
CA ALA A 268 -28.68 -7.82 30.31
C ALA A 268 -29.86 -8.12 31.24
N VAL A 269 -29.96 -9.34 31.77
CA VAL A 269 -30.99 -9.73 32.74
C VAL A 269 -30.87 -8.99 34.05
N ASP A 270 -29.68 -8.60 34.45
CA ASP A 270 -29.42 -7.80 35.66
C ASP A 270 -29.62 -6.29 35.45
N LEU A 271 -29.95 -5.85 34.24
CA LEU A 271 -30.24 -4.45 33.96
C LEU A 271 -31.74 -4.13 34.12
N PRO A 272 -32.11 -2.88 34.45
CA PRO A 272 -33.51 -2.42 34.41
C PRO A 272 -34.12 -2.63 33.04
N ILE A 273 -35.41 -3.00 32.94
CA ILE A 273 -36.13 -3.24 31.69
C ILE A 273 -36.11 -2.02 30.74
N ALA A 274 -35.96 -0.83 31.31
CA ALA A 274 -35.85 0.42 30.54
C ALA A 274 -34.52 0.60 29.79
N VAL A 275 -33.57 -0.33 29.96
CA VAL A 275 -32.28 -0.31 29.28
C VAL A 275 -32.36 -1.23 28.06
N ASP A 276 -32.21 -0.67 26.88
CA ASP A 276 -32.11 -1.44 25.65
C ASP A 276 -30.69 -1.99 25.49
N VAL A 277 -30.57 -3.28 25.24
CA VAL A 277 -29.29 -3.98 25.03
C VAL A 277 -29.17 -4.43 23.59
N LEU A 278 -28.22 -3.85 22.86
CA LEU A 278 -27.90 -4.23 21.50
C LEU A 278 -26.64 -5.07 21.47
N VAL A 279 -26.70 -6.24 20.87
CA VAL A 279 -25.55 -7.14 20.73
C VAL A 279 -25.26 -7.35 19.27
N LEU A 280 -24.12 -6.83 18.81
CA LEU A 280 -23.63 -7.04 17.44
C LEU A 280 -22.94 -8.40 17.35
N VAL A 281 -23.41 -9.26 16.44
CA VAL A 281 -22.94 -10.63 16.27
C VAL A 281 -22.64 -10.91 14.79
N PRO A 282 -21.52 -11.59 14.44
CA PRO A 282 -21.27 -12.01 13.07
C PRO A 282 -22.41 -12.88 12.52
N GLU A 283 -22.90 -12.60 11.31
CA GLU A 283 -24.09 -13.24 10.74
C GLU A 283 -24.00 -14.77 10.72
N GLN A 284 -22.83 -15.31 10.45
CA GLN A 284 -22.60 -16.76 10.39
C GLN A 284 -22.86 -17.52 11.72
N TYR A 285 -22.83 -16.80 12.86
CA TYR A 285 -23.03 -17.39 14.20
C TYR A 285 -24.39 -17.09 14.81
N ALA A 286 -25.21 -16.26 14.18
CA ALA A 286 -26.50 -15.87 14.69
C ALA A 286 -27.53 -16.97 14.47
N SER A 287 -27.56 -18.00 15.32
CA SER A 287 -28.58 -19.02 15.29
C SER A 287 -29.95 -18.49 15.77
N GLU A 288 -31.07 -19.08 15.27
CA GLU A 288 -32.44 -18.69 15.67
C GLU A 288 -32.73 -18.91 17.17
N LYS A 289 -31.89 -19.71 17.86
CA LYS A 289 -32.04 -20.09 19.29
C LYS A 289 -31.90 -18.91 20.26
N VAL A 290 -31.43 -17.76 19.82
CA VAL A 290 -31.20 -16.57 20.66
C VAL A 290 -32.44 -15.64 20.73
N ARG A 291 -33.50 -15.97 19.98
CA ARG A 291 -34.75 -15.20 20.02
C ARG A 291 -35.51 -15.52 21.30
N GLY A 292 -35.69 -14.52 22.18
CA GLY A 292 -36.66 -14.58 23.30
C GLY A 292 -36.10 -14.73 24.70
N VAL A 293 -34.79 -14.51 24.92
CA VAL A 293 -34.16 -14.64 26.25
C VAL A 293 -34.48 -13.43 27.15
N ALA A 294 -34.63 -12.26 26.60
CA ALA A 294 -35.06 -11.05 27.33
C ALA A 294 -35.73 -10.06 26.37
N THR A 295 -36.75 -9.35 26.82
CA THR A 295 -37.54 -8.43 25.98
C THR A 295 -36.79 -7.17 25.60
N ASN A 296 -35.76 -6.81 26.36
CA ASN A 296 -34.95 -5.64 26.19
C ASN A 296 -33.64 -5.92 25.43
N VAL A 297 -33.41 -7.16 24.97
CA VAL A 297 -32.19 -7.54 24.21
C VAL A 297 -32.51 -7.71 22.74
N LYS A 298 -31.69 -7.07 21.88
CA LYS A 298 -31.74 -7.26 20.45
C LYS A 298 -30.38 -7.67 19.92
N VAL A 299 -30.38 -8.78 19.16
CA VAL A 299 -29.20 -9.28 18.46
C VAL A 299 -29.22 -8.75 17.05
N LEU A 300 -28.22 -7.94 16.74
CA LEU A 300 -28.01 -7.31 15.44
C LEU A 300 -26.91 -8.07 14.70
N LYS A 301 -27.20 -8.49 13.48
CA LYS A 301 -26.28 -9.29 12.66
C LYS A 301 -25.46 -8.39 11.77
N TYR A 302 -24.15 -8.65 11.68
CA TYR A 302 -23.27 -7.95 10.73
C TYR A 302 -22.42 -8.97 9.93
N ARG A 303 -22.11 -8.63 8.67
CA ARG A 303 -21.13 -9.37 7.83
C ARG A 303 -19.79 -8.66 7.83
N HIS A 304 -19.85 -7.35 7.72
CA HIS A 304 -18.70 -6.48 7.69
C HIS A 304 -18.84 -5.35 8.69
N ILE A 305 -17.72 -4.90 9.24
CA ILE A 305 -17.70 -3.80 10.24
C ILE A 305 -18.30 -2.50 9.65
N ASP A 306 -18.19 -2.30 8.33
CA ASP A 306 -18.78 -1.13 7.65
C ASP A 306 -20.32 -1.06 7.75
N GLU A 307 -20.98 -2.19 7.96
CA GLU A 307 -22.44 -2.26 8.08
C GLU A 307 -22.94 -1.83 9.46
N ILE A 308 -22.05 -1.81 10.48
CA ILE A 308 -22.43 -1.55 11.88
C ILE A 308 -23.08 -0.18 12.02
N GLU A 309 -22.59 0.84 11.30
CA GLU A 309 -23.18 2.19 11.34
C GLU A 309 -24.64 2.18 10.89
N SER A 310 -24.95 1.55 9.75
CA SER A 310 -26.33 1.47 9.24
C SER A 310 -27.21 0.62 10.14
N ILE A 311 -26.70 -0.54 10.59
CA ILE A 311 -27.45 -1.48 11.44
C ILE A 311 -27.87 -0.83 12.77
N ILE A 312 -26.96 -0.10 13.42
CA ILE A 312 -27.28 0.60 14.67
C ILE A 312 -28.21 1.79 14.40
N SER A 313 -27.97 2.54 13.31
CA SER A 313 -28.79 3.72 12.95
C SER A 313 -30.26 3.36 12.66
N GLU A 314 -30.53 2.20 12.07
CA GLU A 314 -31.90 1.69 11.86
C GLU A 314 -32.63 1.39 13.18
N TYR A 315 -31.90 1.15 14.26
CA TYR A 315 -32.44 0.77 15.53
C TYR A 315 -32.65 1.95 16.49
N LEU A 316 -31.82 2.98 16.42
CA LEU A 316 -31.84 4.16 17.31
C LEU A 316 -32.90 5.16 16.90
#